data_b1d6a66d2a9e472fd2eeedbc780145a9
#
_entry.id   b1d6a66d2a9e472fd2eeedbc780145a9
#
_cell.length_a   1.000
_cell.length_b   1.000
_cell.length_c   1.000
_cell.angle_alpha   90.00
_cell.angle_beta   90.00
_cell.angle_gamma   90.00
#
_symmetry.space_group_name_H-M   'P 1'
#
loop_
_entity.id
_entity.type
_entity.pdbx_description
1 polymer ?
#
loop_
_entity_poly.entity_id
_entity_poly.type
_entity_poly.pdbx_seq_one_letter_code
_entity_poly.pdbx_strand_id
1 'polypeptide(L)'
;MFFSKAKKEALKIHERAVEKYNETYVKMQIEGENLYRIRQKSLELIEEIESLINSIANSPKDFEAKLESIRKERMKFRKTEEYARQAYDDAVKSGVSMAAGIAGGAAVASMAPSVAMWVATTFGTASTGTAISALHGAVATKAALAWLGGGALSVGGGGIAAGKALLALAGRVGWSIAGVATGASALFLTSKNQATAKEAMDQAKEITMAGACLNETCAKIQTLSEETSKLFYPLVSFTKEMTKLFGADYMALDSDDKAKLGTLVNNALALTALVNRKIENED
;
A
#
# COMPACT_ATOMS: atom_id res chain seq x y z
N MET A 1 13.87 11.44 -43.65
CA MET A 1 14.69 11.99 -42.55
C MET A 1 13.82 12.53 -41.38
N PHE A 2 12.80 13.33 -41.61
CA PHE A 2 11.92 13.90 -40.58
C PHE A 2 11.22 12.86 -39.68
N PHE A 3 10.65 11.80 -40.25
CA PHE A 3 9.92 10.78 -39.51
C PHE A 3 10.81 9.90 -38.60
N SER A 4 12.11 9.77 -38.92
CA SER A 4 13.05 9.06 -38.06
C SER A 4 13.39 9.88 -36.79
N LYS A 5 13.43 11.23 -36.92
CA LYS A 5 13.67 12.13 -35.80
C LYS A 5 12.46 12.15 -34.84
N ALA A 6 11.23 12.27 -35.35
CA ALA A 6 10.00 12.23 -34.58
C ALA A 6 9.85 10.90 -33.83
N LYS A 7 10.15 9.77 -34.51
CA LYS A 7 10.15 8.46 -33.84
C LYS A 7 11.16 8.39 -32.70
N LYS A 8 12.39 8.86 -32.91
CA LYS A 8 13.43 8.85 -31.88
C LYS A 8 13.05 9.72 -30.68
N GLU A 9 12.38 10.83 -30.91
CA GLU A 9 11.91 11.74 -29.86
C GLU A 9 10.73 11.13 -29.08
N ALA A 10 9.76 10.53 -29.76
CA ALA A 10 8.65 9.82 -29.13
C ALA A 10 9.11 8.66 -28.26
N LEU A 11 10.08 7.88 -28.73
CA LEU A 11 10.69 6.80 -27.94
C LEU A 11 11.40 7.31 -26.71
N LYS A 12 12.11 8.43 -26.81
CA LYS A 12 12.79 9.06 -25.67
C LYS A 12 11.79 9.60 -24.63
N ILE A 13 10.66 10.13 -25.07
CA ILE A 13 9.57 10.57 -24.17
C ILE A 13 8.97 9.37 -23.47
N HIS A 14 8.68 8.30 -24.19
CA HIS A 14 8.17 7.04 -23.65
C HIS A 14 9.13 6.47 -22.60
N GLU A 15 10.43 6.37 -22.92
CA GLU A 15 11.46 5.87 -22.00
C GLU A 15 11.50 6.67 -20.68
N ARG A 16 11.45 7.99 -20.76
CA ARG A 16 11.40 8.86 -19.57
C ARG A 16 10.11 8.69 -18.76
N ALA A 17 8.97 8.50 -19.43
CA ALA A 17 7.70 8.25 -18.74
C ALA A 17 7.76 6.94 -17.95
N VAL A 18 8.32 5.89 -18.55
CA VAL A 18 8.54 4.59 -17.91
C VAL A 18 9.50 4.69 -16.72
N GLU A 19 10.64 5.37 -16.89
CA GLU A 19 11.62 5.57 -15.82
C GLU A 19 10.98 6.28 -14.61
N LYS A 20 10.30 7.39 -14.84
CA LYS A 20 9.60 8.14 -13.80
C LYS A 20 8.50 7.33 -13.11
N TYR A 21 7.76 6.53 -13.87
CA TYR A 21 6.76 5.63 -13.31
C TYR A 21 7.40 4.60 -12.38
N ASN A 22 8.51 3.99 -12.80
CA ASN A 22 9.23 3.00 -12.01
C ASN A 22 9.79 3.60 -10.71
N GLU A 23 10.35 4.80 -10.76
CA GLU A 23 10.81 5.53 -9.57
C GLU A 23 9.66 5.75 -8.58
N THR A 24 8.51 6.21 -9.09
CA THR A 24 7.31 6.43 -8.27
C THR A 24 6.79 5.12 -7.68
N TYR A 25 6.83 4.04 -8.44
CA TYR A 25 6.41 2.71 -7.99
C TYR A 25 7.30 2.18 -6.85
N VAL A 26 8.63 2.30 -7.01
CA VAL A 26 9.58 1.92 -5.95
C VAL A 26 9.35 2.74 -4.69
N LYS A 27 9.15 4.06 -4.84
CA LYS A 27 8.83 4.94 -3.71
C LYS A 27 7.54 4.50 -3.02
N MET A 28 6.48 4.22 -3.76
CA MET A 28 5.21 3.73 -3.20
C MET A 28 5.39 2.42 -2.42
N GLN A 29 6.22 1.50 -2.93
CA GLN A 29 6.52 0.26 -2.21
C GLN A 29 7.19 0.55 -0.87
N ILE A 30 8.20 1.42 -0.84
CA ILE A 30 8.91 1.80 0.39
C ILE A 30 7.95 2.44 1.40
N GLU A 31 7.13 3.40 0.96
CA GLU A 31 6.19 4.08 1.84
C GLU A 31 5.05 3.13 2.31
N GLY A 32 4.59 2.25 1.44
CA GLY A 32 3.63 1.21 1.78
C GLY A 32 4.15 0.26 2.84
N GLU A 33 5.44 -0.09 2.77
CA GLU A 33 6.10 -0.88 3.81
C GLU A 33 6.20 -0.15 5.13
N ASN A 34 6.66 1.08 5.07
CA ASN A 34 6.80 1.90 6.27
C ASN A 34 5.44 1.98 7.00
N LEU A 35 4.36 2.24 6.26
CA LEU A 35 3.02 2.26 6.81
C LEU A 35 2.59 0.90 7.36
N TYR A 36 2.84 -0.18 6.65
CA TYR A 36 2.52 -1.52 7.10
C TYR A 36 3.26 -1.88 8.39
N ARG A 37 4.57 -1.63 8.44
CA ARG A 37 5.40 -1.90 9.62
C ARG A 37 4.98 -1.09 10.84
N ILE A 38 4.69 0.20 10.68
CA ILE A 38 4.25 1.02 11.81
C ILE A 38 2.87 0.58 12.32
N ARG A 39 1.98 0.14 11.42
CA ARG A 39 0.69 -0.43 11.80
C ARG A 39 0.83 -1.75 12.55
N GLN A 40 1.71 -2.66 12.12
CA GLN A 40 1.99 -3.88 12.87
C GLN A 40 2.53 -3.59 14.27
N LYS A 41 3.55 -2.74 14.40
CA LYS A 41 4.07 -2.31 15.70
C LYS A 41 3.00 -1.64 16.57
N SER A 42 2.08 -0.89 15.95
CA SER A 42 0.96 -0.28 16.68
C SER A 42 0.01 -1.33 17.26
N LEU A 43 -0.23 -2.43 16.54
CA LEU A 43 -1.05 -3.52 17.05
C LEU A 43 -0.38 -4.26 18.20
N GLU A 44 0.93 -4.48 18.15
CA GLU A 44 1.71 -5.06 19.24
C GLU A 44 1.61 -4.19 20.50
N LEU A 45 1.85 -2.86 20.35
CA LEU A 45 1.70 -1.91 21.45
C LEU A 45 0.27 -1.89 22.04
N ILE A 46 -0.74 -1.95 21.18
CA ILE A 46 -2.15 -2.02 21.60
C ILE A 46 -2.42 -3.30 22.40
N GLU A 47 -1.82 -4.45 22.03
CA GLU A 47 -1.92 -5.69 22.80
C GLU A 47 -1.25 -5.58 24.18
N GLU A 48 -0.10 -4.89 24.26
CA GLU A 48 0.55 -4.60 25.55
C GLU A 48 -0.32 -3.71 26.45
N ILE A 49 -0.91 -2.64 25.87
CA ILE A 49 -1.82 -1.75 26.61
C ILE A 49 -3.07 -2.52 27.08
N GLU A 50 -3.65 -3.34 26.21
CA GLU A 50 -4.80 -4.19 26.57
C GLU A 50 -4.46 -5.14 27.72
N SER A 51 -3.28 -5.77 27.68
CA SER A 51 -2.81 -6.65 28.76
C SER A 51 -2.63 -5.89 30.08
N LEU A 52 -2.04 -4.70 30.04
CA LEU A 52 -1.90 -3.85 31.21
C LEU A 52 -3.27 -3.49 31.82
N ILE A 53 -4.19 -2.99 31.01
CA ILE A 53 -5.52 -2.56 31.51
C ILE A 53 -6.32 -3.75 32.05
N ASN A 54 -6.26 -4.92 31.40
CA ASN A 54 -6.93 -6.14 31.87
C ASN A 54 -6.32 -6.67 33.19
N SER A 55 -5.07 -6.34 33.52
CA SER A 55 -4.42 -6.72 34.78
C SER A 55 -4.92 -5.91 35.97
N ILE A 56 -5.54 -4.74 35.73
CA ILE A 56 -5.95 -3.80 36.76
C ILE A 56 -7.34 -4.20 37.31
N ALA A 57 -7.39 -4.53 38.58
CA ALA A 57 -8.65 -4.84 39.26
C ALA A 57 -9.54 -3.60 39.39
N ASN A 58 -10.87 -3.81 39.43
CA ASN A 58 -11.86 -2.75 39.61
C ASN A 58 -11.79 -1.60 38.61
N SER A 59 -11.28 -1.86 37.39
CA SER A 59 -11.20 -0.86 36.34
C SER A 59 -12.58 -0.38 35.89
N PRO A 60 -12.73 0.87 35.40
CA PRO A 60 -14.00 1.40 34.95
C PRO A 60 -14.60 0.60 33.78
N LYS A 61 -15.93 0.40 33.78
CA LYS A 61 -16.64 -0.26 32.66
C LYS A 61 -16.42 0.44 31.30
N ASP A 62 -16.15 1.74 31.31
CA ASP A 62 -15.79 2.50 30.10
C ASP A 62 -14.51 1.97 29.45
N PHE A 63 -13.53 1.52 30.25
CA PHE A 63 -12.30 0.91 29.71
C PHE A 63 -12.62 -0.39 29.00
N GLU A 64 -13.47 -1.24 29.56
CA GLU A 64 -13.89 -2.49 28.92
C GLU A 64 -14.58 -2.24 27.57
N ALA A 65 -15.50 -1.27 27.50
CA ALA A 65 -16.18 -0.90 26.25
C ALA A 65 -15.21 -0.40 25.18
N LYS A 66 -14.21 0.41 25.58
CA LYS A 66 -13.16 0.90 24.68
C LYS A 66 -12.24 -0.23 24.22
N LEU A 67 -11.84 -1.13 25.10
CA LEU A 67 -11.04 -2.31 24.74
C LEU A 67 -11.78 -3.23 23.76
N GLU A 68 -13.11 -3.41 23.94
CA GLU A 68 -13.91 -4.15 22.97
C GLU A 68 -13.90 -3.50 21.57
N SER A 69 -14.01 -2.18 21.52
CA SER A 69 -13.90 -1.43 20.26
C SER A 69 -12.53 -1.59 19.63
N ILE A 70 -11.46 -1.52 20.42
CA ILE A 70 -10.08 -1.76 20.00
C ILE A 70 -9.94 -3.18 19.42
N ARG A 71 -10.46 -4.22 20.08
CA ARG A 71 -10.42 -5.61 19.59
C ARG A 71 -11.13 -5.77 18.25
N LYS A 72 -12.30 -5.15 18.08
CA LYS A 72 -13.05 -5.18 16.81
C LYS A 72 -12.25 -4.54 15.67
N GLU A 73 -11.65 -3.39 15.91
CA GLU A 73 -10.83 -2.70 14.90
C GLU A 73 -9.55 -3.49 14.57
N ARG A 74 -8.88 -4.07 15.56
CA ARG A 74 -7.72 -4.94 15.35
C ARG A 74 -8.06 -6.16 14.48
N MET A 75 -9.23 -6.77 14.70
CA MET A 75 -9.70 -7.87 13.85
C MET A 75 -9.93 -7.43 12.39
N LYS A 76 -10.39 -6.21 12.16
CA LYS A 76 -10.55 -5.68 10.79
C LYS A 76 -9.20 -5.61 10.08
N PHE A 77 -8.16 -5.10 10.73
CA PHE A 77 -6.82 -5.05 10.15
C PHE A 77 -6.31 -6.44 9.79
N ARG A 78 -6.38 -7.40 10.72
CA ARG A 78 -5.95 -8.79 10.47
C ARG A 78 -6.69 -9.42 9.28
N LYS A 79 -7.99 -9.16 9.12
CA LYS A 79 -8.74 -9.60 7.94
C LYS A 79 -8.23 -8.98 6.64
N THR A 80 -7.83 -7.71 6.68
CA THR A 80 -7.26 -7.03 5.50
C THR A 80 -5.89 -7.60 5.12
N GLU A 81 -5.06 -7.95 6.12
CA GLU A 81 -3.77 -8.62 5.88
C GLU A 81 -3.96 -10.01 5.25
N GLU A 82 -4.83 -10.82 5.83
CA GLU A 82 -5.12 -12.16 5.32
C GLU A 82 -5.67 -12.11 3.90
N TYR A 83 -6.56 -11.15 3.64
CA TYR A 83 -7.08 -10.92 2.30
C TYR A 83 -6.00 -10.54 1.29
N ALA A 84 -5.10 -9.61 1.65
CA ALA A 84 -3.99 -9.22 0.78
C ALA A 84 -3.04 -10.39 0.50
N ARG A 85 -2.78 -11.24 1.50
CA ARG A 85 -2.00 -12.46 1.36
C ARG A 85 -2.66 -13.45 0.42
N GLN A 86 -3.95 -13.71 0.57
CA GLN A 86 -4.70 -14.59 -0.32
C GLN A 86 -4.71 -14.07 -1.76
N ALA A 87 -4.94 -12.77 -1.95
CA ALA A 87 -4.90 -12.15 -3.28
C ALA A 87 -3.50 -12.27 -3.93
N TYR A 88 -2.45 -12.20 -3.13
CA TYR A 88 -1.08 -12.46 -3.58
C TYR A 88 -0.89 -13.92 -4.02
N ASP A 89 -1.28 -14.88 -3.19
CA ASP A 89 -1.15 -16.31 -3.47
C ASP A 89 -1.92 -16.70 -4.73
N ASP A 90 -3.11 -16.13 -4.93
CA ASP A 90 -3.92 -16.33 -6.12
C ASP A 90 -3.27 -15.73 -7.38
N ALA A 91 -2.63 -14.57 -7.25
CA ALA A 91 -1.87 -13.97 -8.34
C ALA A 91 -0.69 -14.86 -8.75
N VAL A 92 0.05 -15.40 -7.79
CA VAL A 92 1.17 -16.35 -8.01
C VAL A 92 0.67 -17.63 -8.70
N LYS A 93 -0.41 -18.25 -8.19
CA LYS A 93 -1.01 -19.46 -8.79
C LYS A 93 -1.50 -19.24 -10.22
N SER A 94 -1.96 -18.01 -10.52
CA SER A 94 -2.38 -17.65 -11.89
C SER A 94 -1.23 -17.36 -12.86
N GLY A 95 0.02 -17.71 -12.50
CA GLY A 95 1.20 -17.59 -13.34
C GLY A 95 1.81 -16.18 -13.36
N VAL A 96 1.47 -15.32 -12.40
CA VAL A 96 2.15 -14.05 -12.19
C VAL A 96 3.49 -14.37 -11.51
N SER A 97 4.56 -14.40 -12.28
CA SER A 97 5.92 -14.55 -11.73
C SER A 97 6.34 -13.25 -11.05
N MET A 98 6.06 -13.16 -9.77
CA MET A 98 6.42 -11.99 -8.94
C MET A 98 7.91 -12.00 -8.55
N ALA A 99 8.56 -13.17 -8.62
CA ALA A 99 9.98 -13.31 -8.30
C ALA A 99 10.90 -12.63 -9.32
N ALA A 100 10.46 -12.41 -10.54
CA ALA A 100 11.23 -11.72 -11.58
C ALA A 100 11.23 -10.19 -11.39
N GLY A 101 10.38 -9.68 -10.52
CA GLY A 101 10.13 -8.26 -10.28
C GLY A 101 11.07 -7.56 -9.29
N ILE A 102 11.89 -8.28 -8.52
CA ILE A 102 12.56 -7.72 -7.32
C ILE A 102 14.06 -7.46 -7.52
N ALA A 103 14.60 -7.59 -8.71
CA ALA A 103 16.06 -7.52 -8.93
C ALA A 103 16.63 -6.12 -9.25
N GLY A 104 15.96 -5.04 -8.90
CA GLY A 104 16.40 -3.66 -9.17
C GLY A 104 17.20 -2.96 -8.05
N GLY A 105 17.52 -3.65 -6.96
CA GLY A 105 18.34 -3.11 -5.87
C GLY A 105 18.25 -3.97 -4.63
N ALA A 106 19.38 -4.30 -4.05
CA ALA A 106 19.50 -5.23 -2.93
C ALA A 106 18.70 -4.84 -1.65
N ALA A 107 18.23 -3.61 -1.57
CA ALA A 107 17.41 -3.12 -0.45
C ALA A 107 15.89 -3.29 -0.66
N VAL A 108 15.44 -3.44 -1.91
CA VAL A 108 14.01 -3.63 -2.25
C VAL A 108 13.67 -5.11 -2.44
N ALA A 109 14.69 -5.95 -2.56
CA ALA A 109 14.55 -7.39 -2.80
C ALA A 109 13.99 -8.20 -1.62
N SER A 110 13.93 -7.63 -0.43
CA SER A 110 13.41 -8.32 0.77
C SER A 110 11.93 -8.06 1.02
N MET A 111 11.34 -7.15 0.26
CA MET A 111 9.96 -6.80 0.44
C MET A 111 9.12 -7.11 -0.74
N ALA A 112 8.33 -7.89 -0.44
CA ALA A 112 7.47 -8.64 -1.23
C ALA A 112 6.50 -7.82 -2.09
N PRO A 113 6.24 -8.33 -3.25
CA PRO A 113 5.02 -8.07 -4.03
C PRO A 113 3.73 -8.09 -3.19
N SER A 114 3.75 -8.75 -2.02
CA SER A 114 2.71 -8.71 -1.00
C SER A 114 2.41 -7.30 -0.47
N VAL A 115 3.39 -6.40 -0.35
CA VAL A 115 3.12 -5.01 0.08
C VAL A 115 2.41 -4.22 -1.01
N ALA A 116 2.84 -4.36 -2.28
CA ALA A 116 2.14 -3.74 -3.39
C ALA A 116 0.69 -4.25 -3.47
N MET A 117 0.47 -5.56 -3.31
CA MET A 117 -0.87 -6.14 -3.23
C MET A 117 -1.65 -5.65 -2.00
N TRP A 118 -0.99 -5.51 -0.85
CA TRP A 118 -1.62 -4.95 0.34
C TRP A 118 -2.04 -3.48 0.12
N VAL A 119 -1.18 -2.66 -0.46
CA VAL A 119 -1.51 -1.27 -0.83
C VAL A 119 -2.67 -1.24 -1.80
N ALA A 120 -2.61 -2.03 -2.88
CA ALA A 120 -3.66 -2.08 -3.89
C ALA A 120 -5.00 -2.57 -3.34
N THR A 121 -4.99 -3.60 -2.49
CA THR A 121 -6.21 -4.14 -1.88
C THR A 121 -6.76 -3.26 -0.77
N THR A 122 -5.91 -2.52 -0.08
CA THR A 122 -6.32 -1.65 1.04
C THR A 122 -6.79 -0.28 0.56
N PHE A 123 -6.09 0.31 -0.40
CA PHE A 123 -6.26 1.70 -0.81
C PHE A 123 -6.73 1.85 -2.26
N GLY A 124 -6.70 0.78 -3.04
CA GLY A 124 -7.08 0.83 -4.44
C GLY A 124 -8.59 0.86 -4.67
N THR A 125 -8.97 1.38 -5.82
CA THR A 125 -10.35 1.36 -6.34
C THR A 125 -10.41 0.61 -7.66
N ALA A 126 -11.47 -0.16 -7.87
CA ALA A 126 -11.74 -0.79 -9.15
C ALA A 126 -12.20 0.26 -10.17
N SER A 127 -12.18 -0.08 -11.46
CA SER A 127 -12.69 0.78 -12.55
C SER A 127 -14.16 1.19 -12.42
N THR A 128 -14.92 0.49 -11.57
CA THR A 128 -16.31 0.79 -11.22
C THR A 128 -16.46 1.84 -10.11
N GLY A 129 -15.34 2.37 -9.56
CA GLY A 129 -15.34 3.23 -8.36
C GLY A 129 -15.45 2.46 -7.04
N THR A 130 -15.65 1.13 -7.08
CA THR A 130 -15.76 0.30 -5.86
C THR A 130 -14.40 0.11 -5.21
N ALA A 131 -14.29 0.31 -3.90
CA ALA A 131 -13.07 0.01 -3.15
C ALA A 131 -12.68 -1.48 -3.31
N ILE A 132 -11.42 -1.76 -3.66
CA ILE A 132 -10.94 -3.14 -3.86
C ILE A 132 -11.10 -3.95 -2.58
N SER A 133 -10.96 -3.31 -1.41
CA SER A 133 -11.19 -3.92 -0.10
C SER A 133 -12.63 -4.42 0.14
N ALA A 134 -13.58 -4.02 -0.68
CA ALA A 134 -14.97 -4.50 -0.64
C ALA A 134 -15.21 -5.66 -1.61
N LEU A 135 -14.26 -5.97 -2.47
CA LEU A 135 -14.32 -7.08 -3.41
C LEU A 135 -13.72 -8.35 -2.79
N HIS A 136 -14.06 -9.52 -3.33
CA HIS A 136 -13.58 -10.81 -2.82
C HIS A 136 -13.08 -11.74 -3.92
N GLY A 137 -12.17 -12.63 -3.56
CA GLY A 137 -11.65 -13.68 -4.43
C GLY A 137 -10.98 -13.16 -5.69
N ALA A 138 -11.14 -13.88 -6.80
CA ALA A 138 -10.48 -13.56 -8.07
C ALA A 138 -10.81 -12.17 -8.63
N VAL A 139 -11.98 -11.61 -8.30
CA VAL A 139 -12.38 -10.27 -8.76
C VAL A 139 -11.50 -9.21 -8.12
N ALA A 140 -11.24 -9.34 -6.83
CA ALA A 140 -10.39 -8.42 -6.11
C ALA A 140 -8.93 -8.52 -6.54
N THR A 141 -8.41 -9.73 -6.72
CA THR A 141 -7.05 -9.94 -7.25
C THR A 141 -6.90 -9.28 -8.62
N LYS A 142 -7.89 -9.47 -9.52
CA LYS A 142 -7.89 -8.83 -10.85
C LYS A 142 -7.97 -7.30 -10.75
N ALA A 143 -8.81 -6.77 -9.86
CA ALA A 143 -8.93 -5.32 -9.65
C ALA A 143 -7.64 -4.73 -9.09
N ALA A 144 -7.00 -5.39 -8.11
CA ALA A 144 -5.73 -4.96 -7.55
C ALA A 144 -4.60 -4.96 -8.59
N LEU A 145 -4.52 -6.01 -9.40
CA LEU A 145 -3.57 -6.08 -10.52
C LEU A 145 -3.82 -5.00 -11.57
N ALA A 146 -5.09 -4.73 -11.90
CA ALA A 146 -5.46 -3.67 -12.81
C ALA A 146 -5.09 -2.29 -12.25
N TRP A 147 -5.34 -2.07 -10.95
CA TRP A 147 -4.99 -0.82 -10.27
C TRP A 147 -3.47 -0.58 -10.27
N LEU A 148 -2.68 -1.60 -9.94
CA LEU A 148 -1.21 -1.54 -9.98
C LEU A 148 -0.69 -1.25 -11.40
N GLY A 149 -1.39 -1.73 -12.43
CA GLY A 149 -1.08 -1.44 -13.84
C GLY A 149 -1.60 -0.12 -14.37
N GLY A 150 -2.13 0.75 -13.52
CA GLY A 150 -2.75 2.02 -13.93
C GLY A 150 -4.13 1.88 -14.53
N GLY A 151 -4.76 0.72 -14.41
CA GLY A 151 -5.99 0.36 -15.11
C GLY A 151 -7.31 0.82 -14.50
N ALA A 152 -7.28 1.50 -13.35
CA ALA A 152 -8.47 2.21 -12.84
C ALA A 152 -8.69 3.55 -13.56
N LEU A 153 -7.68 4.03 -14.27
CA LEU A 153 -7.76 5.22 -15.10
C LEU A 153 -8.29 4.81 -16.47
N SER A 154 -9.61 4.85 -16.60
CA SER A 154 -10.39 4.87 -17.84
C SER A 154 -9.65 4.70 -19.18
N VAL A 155 -10.19 3.87 -20.06
CA VAL A 155 -10.00 3.92 -21.52
C VAL A 155 -8.54 4.13 -21.96
N GLY A 156 -7.67 3.15 -21.75
CA GLY A 156 -6.30 3.20 -22.23
C GLY A 156 -5.25 2.59 -21.29
N GLY A 157 -5.54 2.38 -20.04
CA GLY A 157 -4.63 1.71 -19.13
C GLY A 157 -4.47 0.22 -19.50
N GLY A 158 -3.23 -0.30 -19.41
CA GLY A 158 -2.92 -1.69 -19.76
C GLY A 158 -3.67 -2.75 -18.96
N GLY A 159 -4.55 -2.35 -18.04
CA GLY A 159 -5.43 -3.21 -17.28
C GLY A 159 -4.68 -4.30 -16.50
N ILE A 160 -5.31 -5.48 -16.43
CA ILE A 160 -4.74 -6.66 -15.76
C ILE A 160 -3.41 -7.09 -16.38
N ALA A 161 -3.27 -6.97 -17.71
CA ALA A 161 -2.05 -7.35 -18.41
C ALA A 161 -0.87 -6.45 -18.03
N ALA A 162 -1.09 -5.13 -17.94
CA ALA A 162 -0.07 -4.20 -17.50
C ALA A 162 0.25 -4.35 -16.00
N GLY A 163 -0.76 -4.62 -15.15
CA GLY A 163 -0.55 -4.92 -13.74
C GLY A 163 0.29 -6.18 -13.53
N LYS A 164 0.02 -7.24 -14.31
CA LYS A 164 0.84 -8.46 -14.32
C LYS A 164 2.26 -8.20 -14.82
N ALA A 165 2.39 -7.44 -15.92
CA ALA A 165 3.68 -7.04 -16.46
C ALA A 165 4.46 -6.18 -15.46
N LEU A 166 3.79 -5.27 -14.77
CA LEU A 166 4.37 -4.40 -13.76
C LEU A 166 4.88 -5.19 -12.56
N LEU A 167 4.09 -6.10 -12.02
CA LEU A 167 4.52 -7.01 -10.96
C LEU A 167 5.65 -7.95 -11.41
N ALA A 168 5.63 -8.40 -12.65
CA ALA A 168 6.70 -9.21 -13.23
C ALA A 168 7.98 -8.41 -13.48
N LEU A 169 7.86 -7.10 -13.71
CA LEU A 169 8.96 -6.20 -14.12
C LEU A 169 9.51 -5.38 -12.95
N ALA A 170 8.80 -5.29 -11.83
CA ALA A 170 9.28 -4.63 -10.62
C ALA A 170 10.61 -5.20 -10.11
N GLY A 171 11.18 -6.21 -10.76
CA GLY A 171 12.47 -6.81 -10.44
C GLY A 171 13.50 -6.89 -11.53
N ARG A 172 13.29 -6.27 -12.63
CA ARG A 172 14.39 -6.14 -13.60
C ARG A 172 14.40 -4.75 -14.19
N VAL A 173 15.57 -4.14 -14.21
CA VAL A 173 16.02 -3.05 -15.07
C VAL A 173 15.59 -3.34 -16.52
N GLY A 174 14.35 -3.17 -16.85
CA GLY A 174 13.97 -3.69 -18.12
C GLY A 174 12.62 -3.33 -18.70
N TRP A 175 11.97 -2.28 -18.21
CA TRP A 175 10.87 -1.70 -18.97
C TRP A 175 11.33 -1.24 -20.36
N SER A 176 12.52 -0.67 -20.44
CA SER A 176 13.15 -0.34 -21.72
C SER A 176 13.38 -1.55 -22.62
N ILE A 177 13.45 -2.77 -22.07
CA ILE A 177 13.72 -3.99 -22.82
C ILE A 177 12.46 -4.87 -22.98
N ALA A 178 11.56 -4.93 -21.99
CA ALA A 178 10.45 -5.87 -22.04
C ALA A 178 9.19 -5.32 -22.74
N GLY A 179 8.86 -4.05 -22.59
CA GLY A 179 7.84 -3.39 -23.42
C GLY A 179 8.26 -3.38 -24.89
N VAL A 180 9.56 -3.18 -25.12
CA VAL A 180 10.18 -3.31 -26.43
C VAL A 180 10.36 -4.78 -26.85
N ALA A 181 10.60 -5.71 -25.93
CA ALA A 181 10.89 -7.11 -26.27
C ALA A 181 9.66 -8.00 -26.46
N THR A 182 8.51 -7.73 -25.82
CA THR A 182 7.37 -8.65 -25.87
C THR A 182 6.21 -8.23 -26.76
N GLY A 183 6.15 -6.99 -27.18
CA GLY A 183 5.10 -6.51 -28.08
C GLY A 183 5.58 -5.39 -28.99
N ALA A 184 6.24 -4.41 -28.42
CA ALA A 184 6.69 -3.26 -29.14
C ALA A 184 7.93 -3.54 -30.03
N SER A 185 8.86 -4.43 -29.63
CA SER A 185 10.03 -4.71 -30.47
C SER A 185 9.66 -5.38 -31.80
N ALA A 186 8.64 -6.22 -31.83
CA ALA A 186 8.18 -6.81 -33.09
C ALA A 186 7.45 -5.78 -33.97
N LEU A 187 6.70 -4.85 -33.37
CA LEU A 187 6.02 -3.77 -34.06
C LEU A 187 6.99 -2.67 -34.51
N PHE A 188 8.04 -2.39 -33.73
CA PHE A 188 9.05 -1.39 -34.07
C PHE A 188 9.93 -1.78 -35.26
N LEU A 189 10.05 -3.06 -35.55
CA LEU A 189 10.89 -3.53 -36.67
C LEU A 189 10.15 -3.54 -38.01
N THR A 190 8.81 -3.52 -38.03
CA THR A 190 8.05 -3.79 -39.24
C THR A 190 7.12 -2.70 -39.75
N SER A 191 6.85 -1.60 -38.98
CA SER A 191 5.87 -0.62 -39.39
C SER A 191 6.39 0.80 -39.59
N LYS A 192 5.64 1.55 -40.39
CA LYS A 192 5.90 2.92 -40.79
C LYS A 192 6.19 3.82 -39.57
N ASN A 193 7.32 4.51 -39.59
CA ASN A 193 7.87 5.36 -38.49
C ASN A 193 6.85 6.30 -37.80
N GLN A 194 5.79 6.71 -38.51
CA GLN A 194 4.76 7.62 -37.98
C GLN A 194 3.77 6.91 -37.05
N ALA A 195 3.33 5.69 -37.40
CA ALA A 195 2.43 4.91 -36.54
C ALA A 195 3.12 4.55 -35.20
N THR A 196 4.38 4.16 -35.26
CA THR A 196 5.20 3.85 -34.09
C THR A 196 5.43 5.07 -33.19
N ALA A 197 5.66 6.26 -33.77
CA ALA A 197 5.83 7.48 -33.01
C ALA A 197 4.54 7.87 -32.28
N LYS A 198 3.39 7.73 -32.95
CA LYS A 198 2.07 8.00 -32.33
C LYS A 198 1.80 7.03 -31.18
N GLU A 199 1.97 5.74 -31.40
CA GLU A 199 1.78 4.71 -30.39
C GLU A 199 2.65 4.93 -29.16
N ALA A 200 3.95 5.24 -29.35
CA ALA A 200 4.86 5.54 -28.25
C ALA A 200 4.42 6.80 -27.44
N MET A 201 3.90 7.81 -28.12
CA MET A 201 3.38 9.01 -27.44
C MET A 201 2.09 8.74 -26.68
N ASP A 202 1.17 7.95 -27.26
CA ASP A 202 -0.08 7.57 -26.59
C ASP A 202 0.23 6.74 -25.33
N GLN A 203 1.12 5.75 -25.42
CA GLN A 203 1.59 4.97 -24.28
C GLN A 203 2.30 5.84 -23.22
N ALA A 204 3.16 6.78 -23.63
CA ALA A 204 3.83 7.68 -22.72
C ALA A 204 2.83 8.55 -21.92
N LYS A 205 1.74 8.99 -22.56
CA LYS A 205 0.68 9.75 -21.91
C LYS A 205 -0.02 8.90 -20.86
N GLU A 206 -0.40 7.67 -21.20
CA GLU A 206 -1.06 6.74 -20.27
C GLU A 206 -0.17 6.43 -19.05
N ILE A 207 1.11 6.12 -19.29
CA ILE A 207 2.10 5.86 -18.24
C ILE A 207 2.27 7.08 -17.33
N THR A 208 2.30 8.28 -17.91
CA THR A 208 2.42 9.54 -17.13
C THR A 208 1.20 9.77 -16.25
N MET A 209 0.00 9.51 -16.75
CA MET A 209 -1.24 9.62 -15.97
C MET A 209 -1.28 8.59 -14.83
N ALA A 210 -0.92 7.34 -15.13
CA ALA A 210 -0.81 6.29 -14.12
C ALA A 210 0.24 6.64 -13.04
N GLY A 211 1.38 7.20 -13.44
CA GLY A 211 2.41 7.67 -12.52
C GLY A 211 1.94 8.82 -11.62
N ALA A 212 1.11 9.72 -12.13
CA ALA A 212 0.55 10.80 -11.32
C ALA A 212 -0.39 10.27 -10.23
N CYS A 213 -1.30 9.36 -10.57
CA CYS A 213 -2.18 8.70 -9.61
C CYS A 213 -1.40 7.92 -8.55
N LEU A 214 -0.37 7.19 -8.98
CA LEU A 214 0.50 6.45 -8.08
C LEU A 214 1.25 7.38 -7.11
N ASN A 215 1.71 8.53 -7.58
CA ASN A 215 2.38 9.53 -6.75
C ASN A 215 1.43 10.15 -5.71
N GLU A 216 0.20 10.42 -6.09
CA GLU A 216 -0.84 10.90 -5.16
C GLU A 216 -1.11 9.86 -4.05
N THR A 217 -1.31 8.60 -4.43
CA THR A 217 -1.48 7.50 -3.47
C THR A 217 -0.28 7.38 -2.55
N CYS A 218 0.93 7.50 -3.10
CA CYS A 218 2.18 7.48 -2.33
C CYS A 218 2.23 8.61 -1.28
N ALA A 219 1.84 9.83 -1.64
CA ALA A 219 1.79 10.95 -0.71
C ALA A 219 0.76 10.73 0.42
N LYS A 220 -0.41 10.19 0.10
CA LYS A 220 -1.44 9.85 1.09
C LYS A 220 -0.96 8.74 2.05
N ILE A 221 -0.26 7.72 1.54
CA ILE A 221 0.36 6.66 2.36
C ILE A 221 1.40 7.25 3.31
N GLN A 222 2.25 8.15 2.81
CA GLN A 222 3.26 8.83 3.61
C GLN A 222 2.63 9.64 4.76
N THR A 223 1.59 10.42 4.47
CA THR A 223 0.83 11.17 5.48
C THR A 223 0.28 10.24 6.57
N LEU A 224 -0.35 9.12 6.18
CA LEU A 224 -0.86 8.14 7.16
C LEU A 224 0.24 7.52 8.00
N SER A 225 1.41 7.25 7.42
CA SER A 225 2.57 6.74 8.13
C SER A 225 3.10 7.74 9.16
N GLU A 226 3.18 9.01 8.78
CA GLU A 226 3.61 10.10 9.67
C GLU A 226 2.62 10.32 10.81
N GLU A 227 1.31 10.39 10.54
CA GLU A 227 0.26 10.54 11.56
C GLU A 227 0.28 9.37 12.55
N THR A 228 0.39 8.14 12.04
CA THR A 228 0.49 6.95 12.88
C THR A 228 1.74 7.00 13.76
N SER A 229 2.88 7.38 13.20
CA SER A 229 4.16 7.48 13.91
C SER A 229 4.15 8.55 15.00
N LYS A 230 3.53 9.70 14.73
CA LYS A 230 3.38 10.80 15.70
C LYS A 230 2.60 10.39 16.95
N LEU A 231 1.66 9.47 16.83
CA LEU A 231 0.92 8.95 17.98
C LEU A 231 1.63 7.74 18.62
N PHE A 232 2.20 6.88 17.79
CA PHE A 232 2.83 5.62 18.21
C PHE A 232 4.03 5.84 19.13
N TYR A 233 5.02 6.64 18.72
CA TYR A 233 6.27 6.77 19.48
C TYR A 233 6.10 7.36 20.89
N PRO A 234 5.34 8.46 21.11
CA PRO A 234 5.05 8.94 22.45
C PRO A 234 4.27 7.90 23.27
N LEU A 235 3.34 7.16 22.64
CA LEU A 235 2.54 6.16 23.32
C LEU A 235 3.37 4.97 23.80
N VAL A 236 4.41 4.55 23.07
CA VAL A 236 5.37 3.53 23.52
C VAL A 236 6.02 3.93 24.85
N SER A 237 6.54 5.16 24.93
CA SER A 237 7.17 5.66 26.14
C SER A 237 6.17 5.78 27.29
N PHE A 238 4.97 6.23 26.99
CA PHE A 238 3.90 6.37 27.98
C PHE A 238 3.41 5.00 28.50
N THR A 239 3.24 4.03 27.61
CA THR A 239 2.90 2.66 28.01
C THR A 239 3.95 2.08 28.94
N LYS A 240 5.24 2.27 28.63
CA LYS A 240 6.35 1.81 29.48
C LYS A 240 6.31 2.44 30.88
N GLU A 241 5.99 3.74 31.00
CA GLU A 241 5.82 4.40 32.31
C GLU A 241 4.67 3.76 33.11
N MET A 242 3.59 3.40 32.42
CA MET A 242 2.38 2.87 33.04
C MET A 242 2.48 1.39 33.45
N THR A 243 3.52 0.65 32.99
CA THR A 243 3.72 -0.76 33.40
C THR A 243 3.89 -0.94 34.92
N LYS A 244 4.29 0.11 35.66
CA LYS A 244 4.35 0.13 37.12
C LYS A 244 3.00 -0.20 37.78
N LEU A 245 1.89 0.00 37.07
CA LEU A 245 0.52 -0.24 37.55
C LEU A 245 0.00 -1.63 37.21
N PHE A 246 0.84 -2.52 36.64
CA PHE A 246 0.43 -3.88 36.32
C PHE A 246 -0.03 -4.64 37.58
N GLY A 247 -1.24 -5.18 37.53
CA GLY A 247 -1.84 -5.88 38.67
C GLY A 247 -2.36 -4.99 39.81
N ALA A 248 -2.38 -3.67 39.65
CA ALA A 248 -2.89 -2.75 40.66
C ALA A 248 -4.42 -2.85 40.82
N ASP A 249 -4.94 -2.31 41.93
CA ASP A 249 -6.37 -2.06 42.11
C ASP A 249 -6.68 -0.59 41.75
N TYR A 250 -7.54 -0.39 40.74
CA TYR A 250 -7.93 0.95 40.28
C TYR A 250 -8.50 1.81 41.42
N MET A 251 -9.21 1.22 42.36
CA MET A 251 -9.80 1.97 43.49
C MET A 251 -8.72 2.55 44.41
N ALA A 252 -7.58 1.86 44.53
CA ALA A 252 -6.45 2.26 45.37
C ALA A 252 -5.50 3.25 44.69
N LEU A 253 -5.63 3.48 43.37
CA LEU A 253 -4.79 4.43 42.64
C LEU A 253 -5.13 5.88 43.03
N ASP A 254 -4.12 6.74 42.93
CA ASP A 254 -4.33 8.18 43.05
C ASP A 254 -5.05 8.77 41.80
N SER A 255 -5.39 10.05 41.89
CA SER A 255 -6.12 10.72 40.79
C SER A 255 -5.28 10.91 39.52
N ASP A 256 -3.95 11.06 39.66
CA ASP A 256 -3.03 11.24 38.54
C ASP A 256 -2.89 9.94 37.75
N ASP A 257 -2.62 8.82 38.43
CA ASP A 257 -2.52 7.51 37.81
C ASP A 257 -3.84 7.08 37.16
N LYS A 258 -5.00 7.39 37.76
CA LYS A 258 -6.33 7.19 37.15
C LYS A 258 -6.51 7.99 35.86
N ALA A 259 -6.12 9.27 35.85
CA ALA A 259 -6.19 10.12 34.67
C ALA A 259 -5.25 9.66 33.55
N LYS A 260 -4.03 9.23 33.92
CA LYS A 260 -3.06 8.65 33.00
C LYS A 260 -3.56 7.37 32.35
N LEU A 261 -4.18 6.46 33.10
CA LEU A 261 -4.80 5.25 32.53
C LEU A 261 -5.93 5.59 31.54
N GLY A 262 -6.78 6.57 31.87
CA GLY A 262 -7.81 7.04 30.95
C GLY A 262 -7.21 7.60 29.65
N THR A 263 -6.13 8.36 29.75
CA THR A 263 -5.38 8.88 28.59
C THR A 263 -4.77 7.75 27.77
N LEU A 264 -4.18 6.74 28.41
CA LEU A 264 -3.60 5.58 27.76
C LEU A 264 -4.64 4.83 26.91
N VAL A 265 -5.80 4.55 27.48
CA VAL A 265 -6.90 3.85 26.78
C VAL A 265 -7.44 4.68 25.62
N ASN A 266 -7.59 6.00 25.78
CA ASN A 266 -8.05 6.88 24.72
C ASN A 266 -7.04 6.96 23.56
N ASN A 267 -5.74 7.05 23.86
CA ASN A 267 -4.69 7.07 22.86
C ASN A 267 -4.57 5.72 22.13
N ALA A 268 -4.76 4.59 22.83
CA ALA A 268 -4.83 3.27 22.21
C ALA A 268 -6.01 3.18 21.22
N LEU A 269 -7.18 3.68 21.59
CA LEU A 269 -8.35 3.74 20.72
C LEU A 269 -8.08 4.62 19.48
N ALA A 270 -7.48 5.79 19.66
CA ALA A 270 -7.11 6.68 18.57
C ALA A 270 -6.07 6.03 17.64
N LEU A 271 -5.04 5.38 18.19
CA LEU A 271 -4.03 4.66 17.42
C LEU A 271 -4.67 3.52 16.60
N THR A 272 -5.62 2.80 17.19
CA THR A 272 -6.35 1.71 16.50
C THR A 272 -7.17 2.23 15.31
N ALA A 273 -7.77 3.43 15.45
CA ALA A 273 -8.48 4.09 14.35
C ALA A 273 -7.53 4.45 13.19
N LEU A 274 -6.31 4.95 13.49
CA LEU A 274 -5.29 5.24 12.49
C LEU A 274 -4.81 3.98 11.77
N VAL A 275 -4.67 2.86 12.47
CA VAL A 275 -4.28 1.57 11.87
C VAL A 275 -5.23 1.13 10.76
N ASN A 276 -6.53 1.41 10.90
CA ASN A 276 -7.55 1.03 9.92
C ASN A 276 -7.96 2.14 8.96
N ARG A 277 -7.40 3.34 9.13
CA ARG A 277 -7.76 4.48 8.27
C ARG A 277 -7.41 4.19 6.82
N LYS A 278 -8.39 4.39 5.95
CA LYS A 278 -8.24 4.25 4.50
C LYS A 278 -7.86 5.60 3.90
N ILE A 279 -7.33 5.55 2.68
CA ILE A 279 -7.16 6.74 1.86
C ILE A 279 -8.56 7.11 1.35
N GLU A 280 -9.06 8.27 1.77
CA GLU A 280 -10.27 8.85 1.19
C GLU A 280 -9.88 9.42 -0.18
N ASN A 281 -10.54 8.96 -1.24
CA ASN A 281 -10.52 9.66 -2.50
C ASN A 281 -11.46 10.85 -2.34
N GLU A 282 -10.95 12.05 -2.51
CA GLU A 282 -11.80 13.23 -2.66
C GLU A 282 -12.63 13.03 -3.92
N ASP A 283 -13.96 12.95 -3.75
CA ASP A 283 -14.95 12.90 -4.84
C ASP A 283 -14.94 14.21 -5.66
#